data_033dc71df64dfbbdc21390632848719a
#
_entry.id   033dc71df64dfbbdc21390632848719a
#
_cell.length_a   1.000
_cell.length_b   1.000
_cell.length_c   1.000
_cell.angle_alpha   90.00
_cell.angle_beta   90.00
_cell.angle_gamma   90.00
#
_symmetry.space_group_name_H-M   'P 1'
#
loop_
_entity.id
_entity.type
_entity.pdbx_description
1 polymer ?
#
loop_
_entity_poly.entity_id
_entity_poly.type
_entity_poly.pdbx_seq_one_letter_code
_entity_poly.pdbx_strand_id
1 'polypeptide(L)'
;MYVLFLANRVHSRSQLSQMEQIANIARPCDVPDTGLLCDILWADPDPSITGWGENDRGVSFTFGGDVVRQFLRRHDLDLVVRAHQVVEDGYEFFAGRELVTIFSAPNYCGEFDNAGAMMTVDDTLMCSFQILKPASAQSRSAYQRPGTPGRR
;
A
#
# COMPACT_ATOMS: atom_id res chain seq x y z
N MET A 1 2.91 16.49 3.46
CA MET A 1 2.57 15.26 2.72
C MET A 1 1.84 14.31 3.67
N TYR A 2 0.70 13.83 3.26
CA TYR A 2 -0.07 12.88 4.06
C TYR A 2 -0.14 11.56 3.32
N VAL A 3 0.13 10.46 4.04
CA VAL A 3 -0.03 9.10 3.56
C VAL A 3 -1.49 8.73 3.77
N LEU A 4 -2.20 8.42 2.70
CA LEU A 4 -3.59 8.05 2.82
C LEU A 4 -4.02 7.07 1.75
N PHE A 5 -4.80 6.12 2.19
CA PHE A 5 -5.50 5.16 1.36
C PHE A 5 -6.84 5.68 0.92
N LEU A 6 -7.18 5.37 -0.31
CA LEU A 6 -8.48 5.64 -0.86
C LEU A 6 -9.24 4.36 -1.06
N ALA A 7 -10.37 4.27 -0.42
CA ALA A 7 -11.46 3.48 -0.94
C ALA A 7 -12.77 3.97 -0.36
N ASN A 8 -13.73 4.13 -1.17
CA ASN A 8 -15.12 4.04 -0.77
C ASN A 8 -16.05 3.89 -1.97
N ARG A 9 -16.54 2.68 -2.18
CA ARG A 9 -17.78 2.44 -2.89
C ARG A 9 -18.79 1.82 -1.92
N VAL A 10 -19.25 2.61 -0.97
CA VAL A 10 -20.46 2.22 -0.26
C VAL A 10 -21.66 2.60 -1.14
N HIS A 11 -22.56 1.68 -1.30
CA HIS A 11 -23.92 1.95 -1.75
C HIS A 11 -24.53 3.08 -0.93
N SER A 12 -24.49 4.27 -1.45
CA SER A 12 -24.99 5.54 -0.94
C SER A 12 -23.92 6.50 -0.40
N ARG A 13 -23.55 7.44 -1.24
CA ARG A 13 -23.20 8.84 -0.94
C ARG A 13 -22.10 9.17 0.09
N SER A 14 -21.34 8.25 0.61
CA SER A 14 -20.24 8.58 1.53
C SER A 14 -18.88 8.30 0.93
N GLN A 15 -18.50 9.09 -0.06
CA GLN A 15 -17.06 9.28 -0.33
C GLN A 15 -16.42 9.78 0.96
N LEU A 16 -15.14 9.41 1.21
CA LEU A 16 -14.36 10.03 2.27
C LEU A 16 -14.43 11.55 2.06
N SER A 17 -15.36 12.18 2.78
CA SER A 17 -15.64 13.59 2.62
C SER A 17 -14.76 14.45 3.51
N GLN A 18 -14.23 13.83 4.58
CA GLN A 18 -13.40 14.47 5.58
C GLN A 18 -12.37 13.48 6.11
N MET A 19 -11.15 13.95 6.34
CA MET A 19 -10.03 13.16 6.86
C MET A 19 -10.31 12.65 8.29
N GLU A 20 -11.16 13.36 9.03
CA GLU A 20 -11.62 12.99 10.36
C GLU A 20 -12.33 11.63 10.40
N GLN A 21 -12.92 11.19 9.28
CA GLN A 21 -13.56 9.87 9.22
C GLN A 21 -12.54 8.75 9.48
N ILE A 22 -11.29 8.91 9.04
CA ILE A 22 -10.21 7.96 9.33
C ILE A 22 -9.73 8.09 10.77
N ALA A 23 -9.59 9.32 11.27
CA ALA A 23 -9.17 9.58 12.64
C ALA A 23 -10.18 9.02 13.67
N ASN A 24 -11.46 9.03 13.33
CA ASN A 24 -12.54 8.56 14.20
C ASN A 24 -12.77 7.03 14.17
N ILE A 25 -12.02 6.28 13.35
CA ILE A 25 -12.06 4.82 13.40
C ILE A 25 -11.55 4.36 14.77
N ALA A 26 -12.39 3.66 15.52
CA ALA A 26 -12.02 3.12 16.83
C ALA A 26 -10.84 2.14 16.72
N ARG A 27 -9.88 2.27 17.66
CA ARG A 27 -8.69 1.39 17.75
C ARG A 27 -8.44 1.01 19.21
N PRO A 28 -8.05 -0.25 19.50
CA PRO A 28 -7.83 -1.37 18.57
C PRO A 28 -9.15 -1.93 18.02
N CYS A 29 -9.12 -2.43 16.79
CA CYS A 29 -10.25 -3.13 16.16
C CYS A 29 -9.72 -4.16 15.16
N ASP A 30 -10.48 -5.22 14.91
CA ASP A 30 -10.22 -6.15 13.81
C ASP A 30 -10.53 -5.49 12.47
N VAL A 31 -9.93 -6.02 11.40
CA VAL A 31 -10.23 -5.57 10.04
C VAL A 31 -11.63 -6.06 9.66
N PRO A 32 -12.57 -5.15 9.37
CA PRO A 32 -13.92 -5.56 8.99
C PRO A 32 -13.94 -6.07 7.53
N ASP A 33 -14.95 -6.87 7.19
CA ASP A 33 -15.14 -7.41 5.84
C ASP A 33 -15.66 -6.37 4.84
N THR A 34 -16.16 -5.25 5.31
CA THR A 34 -16.74 -4.17 4.49
C THR A 34 -16.54 -2.79 5.13
N GLY A 35 -16.74 -1.74 4.34
CA GLY A 35 -16.74 -0.36 4.80
C GLY A 35 -15.37 0.32 4.71
N LEU A 36 -15.29 1.56 5.23
CA LEU A 36 -14.14 2.45 5.03
C LEU A 36 -12.80 1.82 5.44
N LEU A 37 -12.71 1.17 6.59
CA LEU A 37 -11.46 0.56 7.05
C LEU A 37 -11.05 -0.63 6.17
N CYS A 38 -12.01 -1.48 5.78
CA CYS A 38 -11.76 -2.55 4.81
C CYS A 38 -11.19 -1.98 3.52
N ASP A 39 -11.85 -0.98 2.96
CA ASP A 39 -11.45 -0.39 1.69
C ASP A 39 -10.08 0.31 1.77
N ILE A 40 -9.79 1.01 2.85
CA ILE A 40 -8.46 1.61 3.08
C ILE A 40 -7.35 0.55 3.03
N LEU A 41 -7.60 -0.66 3.53
CA LEU A 41 -6.59 -1.71 3.64
C LEU A 41 -6.49 -2.61 2.41
N TRP A 42 -7.59 -2.78 1.64
CA TRP A 42 -7.70 -3.80 0.60
C TRP A 42 -7.84 -3.26 -0.83
N ALA A 43 -8.17 -1.97 -1.02
CA ALA A 43 -8.35 -1.44 -2.37
C ALA A 43 -7.03 -1.33 -3.13
N ASP A 44 -7.09 -1.60 -4.44
CA ASP A 44 -5.93 -1.58 -5.33
C ASP A 44 -6.09 -0.58 -6.48
N PRO A 45 -5.02 0.12 -6.89
CA PRO A 45 -5.00 0.90 -8.12
C PRO A 45 -5.01 -0.01 -9.35
N ASP A 46 -5.76 0.38 -10.38
CA ASP A 46 -5.84 -0.32 -11.66
C ASP A 46 -5.75 0.68 -12.82
N PRO A 47 -4.69 0.60 -13.66
CA PRO A 47 -4.51 1.52 -14.78
C PRO A 47 -5.49 1.31 -15.93
N SER A 48 -6.18 0.18 -15.97
CA SER A 48 -7.09 -0.18 -17.06
C SER A 48 -8.49 0.41 -16.92
N ILE A 49 -8.83 0.97 -15.74
CA ILE A 49 -10.17 1.43 -15.43
C ILE A 49 -10.23 2.95 -15.17
N THR A 50 -11.44 3.48 -15.30
CA THR A 50 -11.81 4.82 -14.85
C THR A 50 -12.88 4.68 -13.76
N GLY A 51 -12.76 5.44 -12.67
CA GLY A 51 -13.65 5.31 -11.52
C GLY A 51 -13.29 4.07 -10.69
N TRP A 52 -14.32 3.39 -10.19
CA TRP A 52 -14.22 2.23 -9.31
C TRP A 52 -14.60 0.95 -10.05
N GLY A 53 -13.90 -0.15 -9.78
CA GLY A 53 -14.14 -1.48 -10.31
C GLY A 53 -14.25 -2.54 -9.22
N GLU A 54 -14.63 -3.75 -9.61
CA GLU A 54 -14.59 -4.92 -8.74
C GLU A 54 -13.12 -5.36 -8.55
N ASN A 55 -12.80 -5.89 -7.38
CA ASN A 55 -11.48 -6.42 -7.09
C ASN A 55 -11.49 -7.96 -7.21
N ASP A 56 -10.57 -8.52 -7.99
CA ASP A 56 -10.42 -9.98 -8.16
C ASP A 56 -10.08 -10.71 -6.85
N ARG A 57 -9.69 -9.98 -5.81
CA ARG A 57 -9.49 -10.54 -4.46
C ARG A 57 -10.80 -10.98 -3.80
N GLY A 58 -11.97 -10.62 -4.36
CA GLY A 58 -13.27 -10.88 -3.75
C GLY A 58 -13.59 -10.00 -2.54
N VAL A 59 -12.75 -9.01 -2.24
CA VAL A 59 -12.93 -8.04 -1.16
C VAL A 59 -12.52 -6.65 -1.64
N SER A 60 -13.26 -5.61 -1.21
CA SER A 60 -13.03 -4.22 -1.58
C SER A 60 -13.11 -3.97 -3.11
N PHE A 61 -12.39 -2.98 -3.62
CA PHE A 61 -12.53 -2.45 -4.97
C PHE A 61 -11.19 -2.15 -5.60
N THR A 62 -11.18 -2.01 -6.94
CA THR A 62 -10.09 -1.35 -7.67
C THR A 62 -10.50 0.09 -8.00
N PHE A 63 -9.51 0.96 -8.24
CA PHE A 63 -9.75 2.36 -8.57
C PHE A 63 -8.80 2.89 -9.64
N GLY A 64 -9.34 3.74 -10.53
CA GLY A 64 -8.57 4.39 -11.59
C GLY A 64 -7.82 5.63 -11.13
N GLY A 65 -6.91 6.14 -11.98
CA GLY A 65 -6.13 7.33 -11.69
C GLY A 65 -6.96 8.63 -11.55
N ASP A 66 -8.16 8.66 -12.12
CA ASP A 66 -9.11 9.76 -11.96
C ASP A 66 -9.62 9.88 -10.50
N VAL A 67 -9.82 8.75 -9.83
CA VAL A 67 -10.22 8.69 -8.42
C VAL A 67 -9.11 9.27 -7.54
N VAL A 68 -7.84 8.90 -7.80
CA VAL A 68 -6.68 9.44 -7.08
C VAL A 68 -6.63 10.97 -7.22
N ARG A 69 -6.69 11.48 -8.45
CA ARG A 69 -6.66 12.92 -8.72
C ARG A 69 -7.80 13.69 -8.07
N GLN A 70 -9.01 13.12 -8.09
CA GLN A 70 -10.16 13.75 -7.45
C GLN A 70 -9.96 13.84 -5.94
N PHE A 71 -9.43 12.80 -5.33
CA PHE A 71 -9.16 12.77 -3.90
C PHE A 71 -8.09 13.78 -3.49
N LEU A 72 -6.94 13.78 -4.15
CA LEU A 72 -5.85 14.71 -3.85
C LEU A 72 -6.31 16.16 -3.94
N ARG A 73 -7.03 16.54 -5.00
CA ARG A 73 -7.59 17.89 -5.14
C ARG A 73 -8.59 18.23 -4.05
N ARG A 74 -9.44 17.28 -3.66
CA ARG A 74 -10.49 17.51 -2.65
C ARG A 74 -9.90 17.79 -1.28
N HIS A 75 -8.80 17.15 -0.95
CA HIS A 75 -8.19 17.21 0.38
C HIS A 75 -6.92 18.05 0.45
N ASP A 76 -6.58 18.74 -0.65
CA ASP A 76 -5.35 19.55 -0.76
C ASP A 76 -4.10 18.74 -0.41
N LEU A 77 -3.96 17.58 -1.05
CA LEU A 77 -2.85 16.64 -0.86
C LEU A 77 -2.05 16.49 -2.15
N ASP A 78 -0.76 16.18 -2.02
CA ASP A 78 0.17 16.05 -3.15
C ASP A 78 0.36 14.62 -3.62
N LEU A 79 0.30 13.64 -2.71
CA LEU A 79 0.66 12.27 -2.98
C LEU A 79 -0.11 11.28 -2.10
N VAL A 80 -0.58 10.20 -2.70
CA VAL A 80 -1.02 9.00 -1.97
C VAL A 80 0.14 8.02 -1.89
N VAL A 81 0.46 7.54 -0.69
CA VAL A 81 1.42 6.46 -0.46
C VAL A 81 0.70 5.27 0.13
N ARG A 82 0.85 4.10 -0.48
CA ARG A 82 0.20 2.86 -0.05
C ARG A 82 1.13 1.66 -0.19
N ALA A 83 0.74 0.52 0.38
CA ALA A 83 1.44 -0.76 0.27
C ALA A 83 0.50 -1.83 -0.32
N HIS A 84 0.51 -3.06 0.17
CA HIS A 84 -0.42 -4.15 -0.09
C HIS A 84 -0.20 -4.94 -1.39
N GLN A 85 0.34 -4.33 -2.46
CA GLN A 85 0.68 -5.04 -3.69
C GLN A 85 2.20 -5.23 -3.79
N VAL A 86 2.60 -6.43 -4.23
CA VAL A 86 3.99 -6.69 -4.61
C VAL A 86 4.30 -5.93 -5.88
N VAL A 87 5.42 -5.18 -5.86
CA VAL A 87 5.94 -4.46 -7.02
C VAL A 87 7.41 -4.81 -7.23
N GLU A 88 7.83 -4.97 -8.49
CA GLU A 88 9.13 -5.56 -8.87
C GLU A 88 10.31 -4.79 -8.25
N ASP A 89 10.32 -3.47 -8.39
CA ASP A 89 11.41 -2.60 -7.92
C ASP A 89 11.28 -2.16 -6.44
N GLY A 90 10.30 -2.70 -5.70
CA GLY A 90 9.97 -2.32 -4.33
C GLY A 90 9.14 -1.05 -4.23
N TYR A 91 8.99 -0.27 -5.27
CA TYR A 91 8.03 0.83 -5.38
C TYR A 91 7.58 1.03 -6.83
N GLU A 92 6.34 1.50 -7.01
CA GLU A 92 5.76 1.76 -8.32
C GLU A 92 4.86 3.01 -8.27
N PHE A 93 5.05 3.91 -9.24
CA PHE A 93 4.20 5.08 -9.37
C PHE A 93 2.97 4.80 -10.24
N PHE A 94 1.87 5.43 -9.86
CA PHE A 94 0.58 5.36 -10.54
C PHE A 94 -0.01 6.76 -10.71
N ALA A 95 -0.98 6.92 -11.64
CA ALA A 95 -1.73 8.17 -11.88
C ALA A 95 -0.84 9.40 -12.14
N GLY A 96 0.23 9.25 -12.94
CA GLY A 96 1.13 10.38 -13.22
C GLY A 96 1.99 10.80 -12.04
N ARG A 97 2.34 9.86 -11.15
CA ARG A 97 3.11 10.03 -9.92
C ARG A 97 2.33 10.64 -8.75
N GLU A 98 1.02 10.66 -8.84
CA GLU A 98 0.13 11.12 -7.76
C GLU A 98 -0.19 10.03 -6.73
N LEU A 99 0.16 8.77 -7.04
CA LEU A 99 0.17 7.65 -6.09
C LEU A 99 1.46 6.86 -6.24
N VAL A 100 1.98 6.36 -5.13
CA VAL A 100 3.08 5.38 -5.10
C VAL A 100 2.72 4.19 -4.23
N THR A 101 2.89 3.00 -4.79
CA THR A 101 2.89 1.74 -4.04
C THR A 101 4.30 1.47 -3.54
N ILE A 102 4.46 1.17 -2.25
CA ILE A 102 5.74 0.81 -1.63
C ILE A 102 5.59 -0.59 -1.04
N PHE A 103 6.52 -1.47 -1.40
CA PHE A 103 6.58 -2.82 -0.88
C PHE A 103 7.95 -3.09 -0.25
N SER A 104 8.01 -3.36 1.05
CA SER A 104 9.26 -3.35 1.82
C SER A 104 9.84 -4.75 2.08
N ALA A 105 9.23 -5.81 1.55
CA ALA A 105 9.68 -7.20 1.74
C ALA A 105 10.30 -7.76 0.46
N PRO A 106 11.65 -7.76 0.30
CA PRO A 106 12.29 -8.32 -0.87
C PRO A 106 12.12 -9.85 -0.91
N ASN A 107 12.02 -10.42 -2.12
CA ASN A 107 11.81 -11.85 -2.35
C ASN A 107 10.60 -12.40 -1.55
N TYR A 108 9.44 -11.75 -1.74
CA TYR A 108 8.25 -12.04 -0.98
C TYR A 108 7.81 -13.50 -1.12
N CYS A 109 7.52 -14.15 0.01
CA CYS A 109 7.20 -15.57 0.12
C CYS A 109 8.28 -16.53 -0.43
N GLY A 110 9.43 -16.04 -0.87
CA GLY A 110 10.44 -16.82 -1.58
C GLY A 110 10.06 -17.18 -3.03
N GLU A 111 8.95 -16.64 -3.52
CA GLU A 111 8.37 -16.90 -4.84
C GLU A 111 8.54 -15.71 -5.79
N PHE A 112 8.52 -14.48 -5.24
CA PHE A 112 8.68 -13.25 -6.00
C PHE A 112 10.14 -12.80 -5.98
N ASP A 113 10.69 -12.44 -7.15
CA ASP A 113 12.06 -11.89 -7.27
C ASP A 113 12.05 -10.36 -7.16
N ASN A 114 11.19 -9.82 -6.32
CA ASN A 114 11.03 -8.40 -6.11
C ASN A 114 12.09 -7.82 -5.17
N ALA A 115 12.49 -6.58 -5.43
CA ALA A 115 13.17 -5.74 -4.44
C ALA A 115 12.17 -5.26 -3.36
N GLY A 116 12.69 -4.79 -2.25
CA GLY A 116 11.93 -4.00 -1.29
C GLY A 116 12.29 -2.52 -1.39
N ALA A 117 11.45 -1.63 -0.89
CA ALA A 117 11.77 -0.22 -0.79
C ALA A 117 11.35 0.40 0.54
N MET A 118 12.07 1.44 0.91
CA MET A 118 11.70 2.37 1.98
C MET A 118 11.68 3.78 1.41
N MET A 119 10.67 4.55 1.73
CA MET A 119 10.54 5.96 1.34
C MET A 119 10.81 6.86 2.53
N THR A 120 11.66 7.85 2.35
CA THR A 120 11.91 8.92 3.30
C THR A 120 11.35 10.22 2.76
N VAL A 121 10.71 10.99 3.62
CA VAL A 121 10.22 12.34 3.32
C VAL A 121 10.87 13.28 4.28
N ASP A 122 11.53 14.31 3.77
CA ASP A 122 12.18 15.33 4.59
C ASP A 122 11.22 16.50 4.93
N ASP A 123 11.71 17.46 5.68
CA ASP A 123 10.96 18.65 6.13
C ASP A 123 10.63 19.62 4.98
N THR A 124 11.26 19.47 3.82
CA THR A 124 10.93 20.20 2.58
C THR A 124 9.98 19.41 1.67
N LEU A 125 9.44 18.29 2.14
CA LEU A 125 8.58 17.36 1.41
C LEU A 125 9.29 16.66 0.24
N MET A 126 10.63 16.65 0.21
CA MET A 126 11.40 15.90 -0.77
C MET A 126 11.35 14.42 -0.44
N CYS A 127 10.93 13.61 -1.44
CA CYS A 127 10.82 12.17 -1.30
C CYS A 127 12.07 11.48 -1.87
N SER A 128 12.64 10.55 -1.11
CA SER A 128 13.74 9.71 -1.54
C SER A 128 13.46 8.23 -1.25
N PHE A 129 14.02 7.33 -2.07
CA PHE A 129 13.81 5.90 -1.94
C PHE A 129 15.11 5.18 -1.67
N GLN A 130 15.07 4.23 -0.76
CA GLN A 130 16.15 3.26 -0.52
C GLN A 130 15.66 1.89 -0.97
N ILE A 131 16.43 1.24 -1.85
CA ILE A 131 16.10 -0.05 -2.42
C ILE A 131 16.77 -1.16 -1.64
N LEU A 132 15.99 -2.14 -1.21
CA LEU A 132 16.43 -3.32 -0.51
C LEU A 132 16.45 -4.50 -1.50
N LYS A 133 17.66 -4.90 -1.91
CA LYS A 133 17.78 -6.06 -2.82
C LYS A 133 17.60 -7.36 -2.06
N PRO A 134 17.05 -8.41 -2.70
CA PRO A 134 17.00 -9.74 -2.10
C PRO A 134 18.41 -10.20 -1.71
N ALA A 135 18.53 -10.84 -0.55
CA ALA A 135 19.80 -11.42 -0.11
C ALA A 135 20.23 -12.52 -1.10
N SER A 136 21.49 -12.50 -1.52
CA SER A 136 22.05 -13.55 -2.38
C SER A 136 21.95 -14.92 -1.68
N ALA A 137 21.91 -16.01 -2.46
CA ALA A 137 21.86 -17.38 -1.90
C ALA A 137 23.02 -17.66 -0.90
N GLN A 138 24.19 -17.05 -1.13
CA GLN A 138 25.34 -17.16 -0.23
C GLN A 138 25.14 -16.43 1.10
N SER A 139 24.49 -15.27 1.11
CA SER A 139 24.19 -14.56 2.37
C SER A 139 23.07 -15.23 3.17
N ARG A 140 22.13 -15.93 2.52
CA ARG A 140 21.09 -16.71 3.23
C ARG A 140 21.67 -17.88 4.03
N SER A 141 22.72 -18.54 3.53
CA SER A 141 23.40 -19.62 4.24
C SER A 141 24.12 -19.16 5.52
N ALA A 142 24.61 -17.92 5.55
CA ALA A 142 25.28 -17.35 6.73
C ALA A 142 24.32 -17.01 7.88
N TYR A 143 23.00 -16.89 7.61
CA TYR A 143 21.96 -16.56 8.59
C TYR A 143 21.16 -17.77 9.09
N GLN A 144 21.53 -19.00 8.71
CA GLN A 144 20.95 -20.19 9.34
C GLN A 144 21.34 -20.19 10.83
N ARG A 145 20.35 -20.00 11.71
CA ARG A 145 20.54 -20.11 13.15
C ARG A 145 21.16 -21.48 13.47
N PRO A 146 22.20 -21.54 14.33
CA PRO A 146 22.65 -22.81 14.86
C PRO A 146 21.46 -23.54 15.47
N GLY A 147 21.25 -24.78 15.06
CA GLY A 147 20.13 -25.58 15.55
C GLY A 147 20.15 -25.64 17.07
N THR A 148 18.99 -25.42 17.70
CA THR A 148 18.82 -25.58 19.15
C THR A 148 19.25 -27.01 19.52
N PRO A 149 20.16 -27.23 20.50
CA PRO A 149 20.51 -28.56 20.91
C PRO A 149 19.27 -29.30 21.43
N GLY A 150 18.98 -30.46 20.87
CA GLY A 150 17.86 -31.28 21.31
C GLY A 150 18.02 -31.60 22.82
N ARG A 151 16.95 -31.33 23.58
CA ARG A 151 16.84 -31.86 24.95
C ARG A 151 16.87 -33.37 24.87
N ARG A 152 17.87 -33.97 25.56
CA ARG A 152 17.87 -35.38 25.94
C ARG A 152 16.96 -35.59 27.16
#